data_c5b82914a8f77e7fd293677b14b70b86
#
_entry.id   c5b82914a8f77e7fd293677b14b70b86
#
_cell.length_a   1.000
_cell.length_b   1.000
_cell.length_c   1.000
_cell.angle_alpha   90.00
_cell.angle_beta   90.00
_cell.angle_gamma   90.00
#
_symmetry.space_group_name_H-M   'P 1'
#
loop_
_entity.id
_entity.type
_entity.pdbx_description
1 polymer ?
#
loop_
_entity_poly.entity_id
_entity_poly.type
_entity_poly.pdbx_seq_one_letter_code
_entity_poly.pdbx_strand_id
1 'polypeptide(L)'
;MQTQSNMLEPLLCTKRIDETADSATFEFKKLDDGLFEYKAGQFLTFEVDVAGELEYRAYSLSSTPSQPHSVAVTIKRVPGGKVSNYLLDHLQAGIALPAMSPAGEFTLQDNPATAELLLMSAGSGITPCMSMARWLLDTKQQVNIHFIYSARSEADVIMAGALNALNEQHDNFRLTRILEQTNNTDDIQGMLDSAIFTQLIPDPQGRTIFTCGPAPYMEAVESLAESKGFDMALFHKESFVPAVSEQTTSESSVSYQVVAPQYGKNFVVADNQSLLEALEAAGVPVIGACRSGMCGSCKCKVTGEVESTSQATLTAEQIAQGYVLSCSSKAYSDLVVEL
;
A
#
# COMPACT_ATOMS: atom_id res chain seq x y z
N MET A 1 2.77 17.39 -23.17
CA MET A 1 2.05 17.46 -21.88
C MET A 1 2.90 16.67 -20.90
N GLN A 2 3.61 17.35 -19.98
CA GLN A 2 4.36 16.69 -18.92
C GLN A 2 3.35 15.98 -18.02
N THR A 3 3.52 14.69 -17.84
CA THR A 3 2.66 13.86 -16.97
C THR A 3 2.74 14.39 -15.54
N GLN A 4 1.63 14.83 -14.99
CA GLN A 4 1.46 15.40 -13.64
C GLN A 4 1.84 14.46 -12.48
N SER A 5 2.26 13.22 -12.75
CA SER A 5 2.40 12.18 -11.73
C SER A 5 3.58 12.31 -10.76
N ASN A 6 4.54 13.22 -11.01
CA ASN A 6 5.73 13.37 -10.17
C ASN A 6 5.86 14.75 -9.52
N MET A 7 4.86 15.62 -9.61
CA MET A 7 4.87 16.89 -8.90
C MET A 7 4.49 16.67 -7.43
N LEU A 8 5.37 17.10 -6.55
CA LEU A 8 5.11 17.15 -5.12
C LEU A 8 4.20 18.34 -4.82
N GLU A 9 3.08 18.09 -4.16
CA GLU A 9 2.15 19.11 -3.68
C GLU A 9 2.23 19.15 -2.14
N PRO A 10 2.44 20.32 -1.52
CA PRO A 10 2.46 20.42 -0.06
C PRO A 10 1.04 20.25 0.49
N LEU A 11 0.84 19.26 1.37
CA LEU A 11 -0.40 18.98 2.07
C LEU A 11 -0.28 19.41 3.52
N LEU A 12 -1.22 20.23 3.99
CA LEU A 12 -1.26 20.71 5.38
C LEU A 12 -1.90 19.65 6.28
N CYS A 13 -1.17 19.15 7.27
CA CYS A 13 -1.75 18.34 8.34
C CYS A 13 -2.70 19.22 9.18
N THR A 14 -3.95 18.83 9.25
CA THR A 14 -4.99 19.57 9.98
C THR A 14 -5.33 18.95 11.33
N LYS A 15 -5.10 17.64 11.46
CA LYS A 15 -5.44 16.89 12.67
C LYS A 15 -4.56 15.66 12.85
N ARG A 16 -4.28 15.33 14.09
CA ARG A 16 -3.70 14.06 14.52
C ARG A 16 -4.67 13.38 15.47
N ILE A 17 -4.86 12.08 15.29
CA ILE A 17 -5.67 11.21 16.15
C ILE A 17 -4.78 10.03 16.54
N ASP A 18 -4.46 9.90 17.82
CA ASP A 18 -3.74 8.74 18.32
C ASP A 18 -4.70 7.55 18.38
N GLU A 19 -4.44 6.52 17.59
CA GLU A 19 -5.30 5.34 17.45
C GLU A 19 -4.94 4.25 18.48
N THR A 20 -3.63 4.00 18.62
CA THR A 20 -3.05 3.02 19.55
C THR A 20 -1.75 3.59 20.12
N ALA A 21 -1.08 2.86 21.02
CA ALA A 21 0.20 3.29 21.58
C ALA A 21 1.30 3.47 20.50
N ASP A 22 1.15 2.84 19.33
CA ASP A 22 2.16 2.83 18.26
C ASP A 22 1.60 3.26 16.90
N SER A 23 0.40 3.84 16.83
CA SER A 23 -0.19 4.31 15.58
C SER A 23 -1.02 5.57 15.74
N ALA A 24 -1.00 6.42 14.73
CA ALA A 24 -1.81 7.63 14.66
C ALA A 24 -2.33 7.88 13.23
N THR A 25 -3.53 8.45 13.15
CA THR A 25 -4.15 8.94 11.92
C THR A 25 -3.88 10.44 11.78
N PHE A 26 -3.46 10.85 10.58
CA PHE A 26 -3.22 12.25 10.23
C PHE A 26 -4.16 12.65 9.09
N GLU A 27 -4.91 13.73 9.29
CA GLU A 27 -5.76 14.32 8.28
C GLU A 27 -5.03 15.46 7.58
N PHE A 28 -5.16 15.52 6.26
CA PHE A 28 -4.50 16.52 5.43
C PHE A 28 -5.50 17.24 4.52
N LYS A 29 -5.22 18.50 4.22
CA LYS A 29 -5.89 19.26 3.17
C LYS A 29 -4.88 19.89 2.22
N LYS A 30 -5.33 20.25 1.03
CA LYS A 30 -4.56 21.08 0.10
C LYS A 30 -4.45 22.51 0.61
N LEU A 31 -3.34 23.18 0.31
CA LEU A 31 -3.13 24.59 0.75
C LEU A 31 -4.07 25.57 0.04
N ASP A 32 -4.53 25.25 -1.15
CA ASP A 32 -5.44 26.06 -1.97
C ASP A 32 -6.93 25.69 -1.76
N ASP A 33 -7.23 24.86 -0.74
CA ASP A 33 -8.54 24.27 -0.47
C ASP A 33 -9.12 23.46 -1.65
N GLY A 34 -8.26 23.01 -2.58
CA GLY A 34 -8.62 22.15 -3.72
C GLY A 34 -9.13 20.78 -3.27
N LEU A 35 -9.79 20.08 -4.19
CA LEU A 35 -10.34 18.76 -3.93
C LEU A 35 -9.30 17.67 -4.24
N PHE A 36 -9.38 16.56 -3.51
CA PHE A 36 -8.64 15.35 -3.81
C PHE A 36 -9.45 14.47 -4.76
N GLU A 37 -8.81 14.03 -5.83
CA GLU A 37 -9.35 13.03 -6.74
C GLU A 37 -8.57 11.72 -6.57
N TYR A 38 -9.24 10.67 -6.08
CA TYR A 38 -8.62 9.37 -5.88
C TYR A 38 -9.65 8.25 -5.85
N LYS A 39 -9.17 7.00 -5.95
CA LYS A 39 -9.99 5.79 -5.81
C LYS A 39 -9.83 5.23 -4.41
N ALA A 40 -10.89 4.63 -3.87
CA ALA A 40 -10.84 3.96 -2.57
C ALA A 40 -9.85 2.78 -2.59
N GLY A 41 -8.87 2.82 -1.70
CA GLY A 41 -7.75 1.87 -1.63
C GLY A 41 -6.41 2.45 -2.12
N GLN A 42 -6.38 3.59 -2.80
CA GLN A 42 -5.14 4.25 -3.20
C GLN A 42 -4.32 4.80 -2.02
N PHE A 43 -3.06 5.10 -2.28
CA PHE A 43 -2.10 5.65 -1.32
C PHE A 43 -1.53 7.00 -1.77
N LEU A 44 -1.01 7.78 -0.82
CA LEU A 44 -0.14 8.93 -1.06
C LEU A 44 1.31 8.54 -0.77
N THR A 45 2.25 9.10 -1.53
CA THR A 45 3.66 9.03 -1.22
C THR A 45 4.12 10.38 -0.70
N PHE A 46 4.58 10.43 0.54
CA PHE A 46 5.14 11.63 1.16
C PHE A 46 6.65 11.68 0.98
N GLU A 47 7.16 12.88 0.71
CA GLU A 47 8.55 13.23 0.87
C GLU A 47 8.78 13.73 2.30
N VAL A 48 9.75 13.15 2.99
CA VAL A 48 10.04 13.46 4.39
C VAL A 48 11.53 13.70 4.55
N ASP A 49 11.90 14.89 5.02
CA ASP A 49 13.27 15.18 5.42
C ASP A 49 13.52 14.61 6.82
N VAL A 50 14.36 13.58 6.89
CA VAL A 50 14.77 12.98 8.16
C VAL A 50 16.26 13.27 8.37
N ALA A 51 16.53 14.28 9.19
CA ALA A 51 17.89 14.73 9.53
C ALA A 51 18.77 15.12 8.31
N GLY A 52 18.17 15.77 7.31
CA GLY A 52 18.83 16.21 6.09
C GLY A 52 18.88 15.18 4.96
N GLU A 53 18.25 14.02 5.17
CA GLU A 53 18.09 13.01 4.13
C GLU A 53 16.64 12.92 3.70
N LEU A 54 16.38 13.10 2.39
CA LEU A 54 15.05 12.99 1.82
C LEU A 54 14.65 11.52 1.68
N GLU A 55 13.55 11.17 2.30
CA GLU A 55 12.96 9.85 2.28
C GLU A 55 11.55 9.88 1.67
N TYR A 56 11.18 8.85 0.94
CA TYR A 56 9.86 8.73 0.33
C TYR A 56 9.15 7.51 0.90
N ARG A 57 7.91 7.68 1.40
CA ARG A 57 7.10 6.56 1.92
C ARG A 57 5.65 6.68 1.52
N ALA A 58 5.13 5.56 1.05
CA ALA A 58 3.74 5.40 0.69
C ALA A 58 2.90 5.05 1.93
N TYR A 59 1.73 5.68 2.04
CA TYR A 59 0.73 5.38 3.06
C TYR A 59 -0.64 5.34 2.40
N SER A 60 -1.35 4.20 2.53
CA SER A 60 -2.69 4.06 1.99
C SER A 60 -3.64 5.05 2.63
N LEU A 61 -4.49 5.64 1.82
CA LEU A 61 -5.56 6.53 2.27
C LEU A 61 -6.58 5.72 3.05
N SER A 62 -6.90 6.17 4.26
CA SER A 62 -7.93 5.58 5.11
C SER A 62 -9.23 6.37 5.10
N SER A 63 -9.22 7.57 4.49
CA SER A 63 -10.39 8.38 4.18
C SER A 63 -11.15 7.83 2.97
N THR A 64 -12.30 8.42 2.69
CA THR A 64 -13.17 8.06 1.57
C THR A 64 -13.11 9.12 0.47
N PRO A 65 -13.05 8.73 -0.82
CA PRO A 65 -13.09 9.69 -1.92
C PRO A 65 -14.44 10.42 -2.06
N SER A 66 -15.50 9.97 -1.37
CA SER A 66 -16.77 10.68 -1.30
C SER A 66 -16.70 11.98 -0.50
N GLN A 67 -15.64 12.18 0.30
CA GLN A 67 -15.39 13.38 1.11
C GLN A 67 -14.07 14.04 0.67
N PRO A 68 -14.03 14.66 -0.52
CA PRO A 68 -12.79 15.01 -1.21
C PRO A 68 -12.06 16.25 -0.67
N HIS A 69 -12.59 16.96 0.34
CA HIS A 69 -11.95 18.16 0.92
C HIS A 69 -10.73 17.85 1.80
N SER A 70 -10.62 16.61 2.27
CA SER A 70 -9.49 16.14 3.07
C SER A 70 -9.19 14.67 2.79
N VAL A 71 -7.96 14.28 3.08
CA VAL A 71 -7.54 12.89 3.08
C VAL A 71 -6.94 12.52 4.42
N ALA A 72 -6.99 11.23 4.76
CA ALA A 72 -6.36 10.73 5.98
C ALA A 72 -5.46 9.54 5.65
N VAL A 73 -4.31 9.50 6.32
CA VAL A 73 -3.41 8.34 6.36
C VAL A 73 -3.21 7.91 7.81
N THR A 74 -3.05 6.62 8.03
CA THR A 74 -2.73 6.09 9.36
C THR A 74 -1.36 5.45 9.34
N ILE A 75 -0.49 5.96 10.20
CA ILE A 75 0.90 5.55 10.30
C ILE A 75 1.06 4.69 11.55
N LYS A 76 1.64 3.50 11.38
CA LYS A 76 2.05 2.63 12.47
C LYS A 76 3.57 2.66 12.61
N ARG A 77 4.04 2.71 13.86
CA ARG A 77 5.47 2.66 14.19
C ARG A 77 6.07 1.32 13.78
N VAL A 78 7.09 1.37 12.94
CA VAL A 78 7.87 0.20 12.56
C VAL A 78 9.11 0.15 13.46
N PRO A 79 9.40 -0.96 14.16
CA PRO A 79 10.62 -1.10 14.94
C PRO A 79 11.86 -0.83 14.08
N GLY A 80 12.68 0.15 14.47
CA GLY A 80 13.85 0.59 13.69
C GLY A 80 13.53 1.37 12.41
N GLY A 81 12.27 1.60 12.11
CA GLY A 81 11.85 2.35 10.92
C GLY A 81 12.22 3.83 11.02
N LYS A 82 12.89 4.38 10.00
CA LYS A 82 13.35 5.76 9.97
C LYS A 82 12.18 6.75 9.86
N VAL A 83 11.35 6.60 8.82
CA VAL A 83 10.31 7.58 8.48
C VAL A 83 9.07 7.47 9.37
N SER A 84 8.56 6.25 9.62
CA SER A 84 7.36 6.07 10.46
C SER A 84 7.58 6.58 11.88
N ASN A 85 8.78 6.37 12.45
CA ASN A 85 9.14 6.88 13.77
C ASN A 85 9.22 8.41 13.75
N TYR A 86 9.92 8.98 12.76
CA TYR A 86 10.04 10.42 12.62
C TYR A 86 8.67 11.11 12.50
N LEU A 87 7.78 10.60 11.65
CA LEU A 87 6.45 11.18 11.46
C LEU A 87 5.60 11.09 12.74
N LEU A 88 5.61 9.94 13.42
CA LEU A 88 4.87 9.80 14.70
C LEU A 88 5.41 10.69 15.82
N ASP A 89 6.70 10.99 15.81
CA ASP A 89 7.33 11.84 16.83
C ASP A 89 7.18 13.35 16.54
N HIS A 90 7.10 13.76 15.27
CA HIS A 90 7.19 15.17 14.87
C HIS A 90 5.98 15.72 14.12
N LEU A 91 5.20 14.88 13.40
CA LEU A 91 4.07 15.37 12.61
C LEU A 91 2.90 15.74 13.50
N GLN A 92 2.43 16.98 13.34
CA GLN A 92 1.32 17.55 14.10
C GLN A 92 0.48 18.48 13.20
N ALA A 93 -0.69 18.86 13.65
CA ALA A 93 -1.50 19.87 12.98
C ALA A 93 -0.71 21.18 12.77
N GLY A 94 -0.81 21.76 11.59
CA GLY A 94 -0.07 22.95 11.17
C GLY A 94 1.22 22.66 10.39
N ILE A 95 1.68 21.42 10.34
CA ILE A 95 2.87 21.04 9.55
C ILE A 95 2.40 20.63 8.13
N ALA A 96 3.11 21.11 7.11
CA ALA A 96 2.90 20.70 5.74
C ALA A 96 3.95 19.65 5.32
N LEU A 97 3.52 18.62 4.60
CA LEU A 97 4.39 17.62 3.98
C LEU A 97 4.17 17.61 2.48
N PRO A 98 5.24 17.61 1.67
CA PRO A 98 5.13 17.35 0.25
C PRO A 98 4.64 15.93 -0.02
N ALA A 99 3.68 15.79 -0.94
CA ALA A 99 3.11 14.50 -1.31
C ALA A 99 2.97 14.41 -2.83
N MET A 100 3.16 13.20 -3.36
CA MET A 100 2.79 12.88 -4.75
C MET A 100 1.28 12.68 -4.85
N SER A 101 0.74 12.80 -6.07
CA SER A 101 -0.67 12.48 -6.35
C SER A 101 -1.01 11.05 -5.92
N PRO A 102 -2.28 10.77 -5.55
CA PRO A 102 -2.72 9.43 -5.21
C PRO A 102 -2.42 8.42 -6.32
N ALA A 103 -1.97 7.21 -5.92
CA ALA A 103 -1.59 6.13 -6.82
C ALA A 103 -2.00 4.77 -6.22
N GLY A 104 -1.91 3.69 -7.02
CA GLY A 104 -2.21 2.31 -6.62
C GLY A 104 -3.39 1.73 -7.38
N GLU A 105 -3.35 0.41 -7.58
CA GLU A 105 -4.36 -0.38 -8.31
C GLU A 105 -5.20 -1.29 -7.38
N PHE A 106 -4.87 -1.32 -6.10
CA PHE A 106 -5.64 -2.04 -5.08
C PHE A 106 -6.89 -1.25 -4.73
N THR A 107 -7.82 -1.16 -5.69
CA THR A 107 -9.02 -0.32 -5.60
C THR A 107 -10.26 -1.08 -6.04
N LEU A 108 -11.42 -0.65 -5.53
CA LEU A 108 -12.72 -1.18 -5.95
C LEU A 108 -13.10 -0.81 -7.39
N GLN A 109 -12.56 0.28 -7.90
CA GLN A 109 -12.86 0.72 -9.28
C GLN A 109 -12.10 -0.12 -10.31
N ASP A 110 -10.89 -0.58 -9.97
CA ASP A 110 -10.09 -1.44 -10.84
C ASP A 110 -10.43 -2.93 -10.64
N ASN A 111 -10.92 -3.29 -9.44
CA ASN A 111 -11.30 -4.64 -9.06
C ASN A 111 -12.72 -4.62 -8.42
N PRO A 112 -13.78 -4.55 -9.23
CA PRO A 112 -15.14 -4.40 -8.71
C PRO A 112 -15.55 -5.54 -7.79
N ALA A 113 -16.11 -5.19 -6.62
CA ALA A 113 -16.63 -6.17 -5.69
C ALA A 113 -17.92 -6.82 -6.22
N THR A 114 -18.12 -8.09 -5.86
CA THR A 114 -19.41 -8.75 -5.96
C THR A 114 -20.38 -8.20 -4.88
N ALA A 115 -21.62 -8.67 -4.86
CA ALA A 115 -22.60 -8.28 -3.84
C ALA A 115 -22.17 -8.67 -2.40
N GLU A 116 -21.24 -9.61 -2.26
CA GLU A 116 -20.70 -10.10 -0.99
C GLU A 116 -19.20 -9.81 -0.93
N LEU A 117 -18.80 -8.84 -0.13
CA LEU A 117 -17.42 -8.38 0.00
C LEU A 117 -16.82 -8.77 1.35
N LEU A 118 -15.65 -9.37 1.33
CA LEU A 118 -14.80 -9.64 2.49
C LEU A 118 -13.64 -8.65 2.50
N LEU A 119 -13.59 -7.78 3.51
CA LEU A 119 -12.44 -6.93 3.78
C LEU A 119 -11.66 -7.56 4.95
N MET A 120 -10.54 -8.19 4.64
CA MET A 120 -9.73 -8.93 5.61
C MET A 120 -8.43 -8.19 5.87
N SER A 121 -8.22 -7.69 7.10
CA SER A 121 -7.04 -6.88 7.38
C SER A 121 -6.44 -7.15 8.75
N ALA A 122 -5.14 -6.85 8.89
CA ALA A 122 -4.44 -6.92 10.15
C ALA A 122 -3.52 -5.71 10.35
N GLY A 123 -3.49 -5.17 11.56
CA GLY A 123 -2.66 -4.02 11.91
C GLY A 123 -2.91 -2.82 10.98
N SER A 124 -1.84 -2.21 10.45
CA SER A 124 -1.94 -1.06 9.54
C SER A 124 -2.56 -1.37 8.17
N GLY A 125 -2.72 -2.65 7.81
CA GLY A 125 -3.44 -3.05 6.59
C GLY A 125 -4.93 -2.70 6.59
N ILE A 126 -5.46 -2.20 7.71
CA ILE A 126 -6.81 -1.67 7.79
C ILE A 126 -7.03 -0.48 6.85
N THR A 127 -5.99 0.31 6.53
CA THR A 127 -6.14 1.61 5.87
C THR A 127 -6.83 1.54 4.51
N PRO A 128 -6.41 0.74 3.52
CA PRO A 128 -7.11 0.66 2.24
C PRO A 128 -8.50 0.02 2.39
N CYS A 129 -8.64 -0.97 3.26
CA CYS A 129 -9.93 -1.63 3.52
C CYS A 129 -10.95 -0.66 4.14
N MET A 130 -10.51 0.22 5.06
CA MET A 130 -11.37 1.25 5.65
C MET A 130 -11.81 2.29 4.61
N SER A 131 -10.91 2.70 3.71
CA SER A 131 -11.26 3.59 2.59
C SER A 131 -12.35 2.98 1.70
N MET A 132 -12.19 1.71 1.36
CA MET A 132 -13.16 0.95 0.55
C MET A 132 -14.52 0.83 1.24
N ALA A 133 -14.53 0.44 2.52
CA ALA A 133 -15.76 0.31 3.30
C ALA A 133 -16.52 1.64 3.37
N ARG A 134 -15.85 2.72 3.74
CA ARG A 134 -16.44 4.06 3.82
C ARG A 134 -17.03 4.49 2.49
N TRP A 135 -16.27 4.30 1.39
CA TRP A 135 -16.73 4.70 0.07
C TRP A 135 -18.00 3.97 -0.36
N LEU A 136 -18.08 2.64 -0.15
CA LEU A 136 -19.25 1.84 -0.47
C LEU A 136 -20.48 2.28 0.34
N LEU A 137 -20.29 2.53 1.63
CA LEU A 137 -21.37 2.93 2.54
C LEU A 137 -21.85 4.36 2.23
N ASP A 138 -20.93 5.31 2.05
CA ASP A 138 -21.25 6.70 1.72
C ASP A 138 -21.98 6.82 0.37
N THR A 139 -21.60 6.01 -0.62
CA THR A 139 -22.22 6.00 -1.96
C THR A 139 -23.42 5.06 -2.05
N LYS A 140 -23.81 4.45 -0.92
CA LYS A 140 -24.99 3.56 -0.80
C LYS A 140 -24.98 2.41 -1.82
N GLN A 141 -23.81 1.84 -2.07
CA GLN A 141 -23.66 0.66 -2.93
C GLN A 141 -24.40 -0.54 -2.31
N GLN A 142 -25.03 -1.35 -3.14
CA GLN A 142 -25.75 -2.56 -2.72
C GLN A 142 -24.76 -3.73 -2.54
N VAL A 143 -23.85 -3.60 -1.59
CA VAL A 143 -22.80 -4.57 -1.28
C VAL A 143 -22.88 -4.90 0.21
N ASN A 144 -22.95 -6.17 0.56
CA ASN A 144 -22.81 -6.63 1.94
C ASN A 144 -21.33 -6.74 2.29
N ILE A 145 -20.90 -6.01 3.30
CA ILE A 145 -19.50 -5.95 3.72
C ILE A 145 -19.32 -6.77 4.99
N HIS A 146 -18.50 -7.80 4.94
CA HIS A 146 -17.98 -8.44 6.14
C HIS A 146 -16.54 -7.99 6.37
N PHE A 147 -16.34 -7.11 7.34
CA PHE A 147 -15.04 -6.60 7.73
C PHE A 147 -14.44 -7.48 8.82
N ILE A 148 -13.37 -8.21 8.51
CA ILE A 148 -12.65 -9.08 9.43
C ILE A 148 -11.32 -8.42 9.77
N TYR A 149 -11.15 -8.05 11.03
CA TYR A 149 -9.94 -7.35 11.49
C TYR A 149 -9.20 -8.16 12.55
N SER A 150 -7.91 -8.37 12.32
CA SER A 150 -7.04 -9.12 13.22
C SER A 150 -6.05 -8.18 13.92
N ALA A 151 -5.91 -8.33 15.25
CA ALA A 151 -4.96 -7.59 16.07
C ALA A 151 -4.48 -8.44 17.26
N ARG A 152 -3.43 -7.99 17.97
CA ARG A 152 -2.92 -8.69 19.16
C ARG A 152 -3.87 -8.58 20.34
N SER A 153 -4.39 -7.40 20.58
CA SER A 153 -5.30 -7.12 21.70
C SER A 153 -6.27 -6.00 21.33
N GLU A 154 -7.25 -5.72 22.20
CA GLU A 154 -8.18 -4.61 22.01
C GLU A 154 -7.45 -3.25 21.93
N ALA A 155 -6.37 -3.07 22.70
CA ALA A 155 -5.57 -1.86 22.68
C ALA A 155 -4.78 -1.66 21.37
N ASP A 156 -4.63 -2.71 20.56
CA ASP A 156 -3.96 -2.69 19.24
C ASP A 156 -4.94 -2.51 18.07
N VAL A 157 -6.25 -2.36 18.36
CA VAL A 157 -7.27 -2.19 17.30
C VAL A 157 -7.22 -0.76 16.76
N ILE A 158 -6.65 -0.60 15.58
CA ILE A 158 -6.59 0.68 14.87
C ILE A 158 -8.00 1.06 14.41
N MET A 159 -8.40 2.33 14.59
CA MET A 159 -9.73 2.85 14.21
C MET A 159 -10.90 2.12 14.91
N ALA A 160 -10.70 1.63 16.15
CA ALA A 160 -11.73 0.88 16.87
C ALA A 160 -13.06 1.61 16.93
N GLY A 161 -13.05 2.91 17.26
CA GLY A 161 -14.27 3.72 17.32
C GLY A 161 -14.96 3.85 15.97
N ALA A 162 -14.21 4.01 14.88
CA ALA A 162 -14.78 4.12 13.55
C ALA A 162 -15.37 2.78 13.06
N LEU A 163 -14.69 1.66 13.32
CA LEU A 163 -15.19 0.32 12.99
C LEU A 163 -16.52 0.02 13.72
N ASN A 164 -16.58 0.30 15.01
CA ASN A 164 -17.80 0.10 15.80
C ASN A 164 -18.95 0.98 15.29
N ALA A 165 -18.66 2.26 15.00
CA ALA A 165 -19.67 3.18 14.47
C ALA A 165 -20.23 2.71 13.12
N LEU A 166 -19.38 2.20 12.20
CA LEU A 166 -19.85 1.64 10.93
C LEU A 166 -20.74 0.41 11.16
N ASN A 167 -20.36 -0.46 12.10
CA ASN A 167 -21.14 -1.68 12.43
C ASN A 167 -22.49 -1.37 13.07
N GLU A 168 -22.59 -0.26 13.83
CA GLU A 168 -23.86 0.16 14.44
C GLU A 168 -24.78 0.93 13.49
N GLN A 169 -24.21 1.64 12.50
CA GLN A 169 -24.96 2.55 11.64
C GLN A 169 -25.42 1.92 10.32
N HIS A 170 -24.86 0.77 9.92
CA HIS A 170 -25.13 0.17 8.60
C HIS A 170 -25.45 -1.31 8.70
N ASP A 171 -26.69 -1.68 8.34
CA ASP A 171 -27.17 -3.06 8.36
C ASP A 171 -26.41 -3.98 7.39
N ASN A 172 -25.83 -3.41 6.32
CA ASN A 172 -25.02 -4.12 5.33
C ASN A 172 -23.51 -4.13 5.64
N PHE A 173 -23.10 -3.71 6.86
CA PHE A 173 -21.73 -3.78 7.35
C PHE A 173 -21.68 -4.65 8.60
N ARG A 174 -20.91 -5.72 8.56
CA ARG A 174 -20.66 -6.61 9.69
C ARG A 174 -19.18 -6.56 10.06
N LEU A 175 -18.88 -6.24 11.33
CA LEU A 175 -17.55 -6.32 11.90
C LEU A 175 -17.33 -7.65 12.62
N THR A 176 -16.19 -8.30 12.37
CA THR A 176 -15.67 -9.38 13.20
C THR A 176 -14.22 -9.06 13.55
N ARG A 177 -13.91 -9.06 14.84
CA ARG A 177 -12.54 -8.90 15.33
C ARG A 177 -11.98 -10.25 15.76
N ILE A 178 -10.75 -10.55 15.34
CA ILE A 178 -9.98 -11.73 15.76
C ILE A 178 -8.79 -11.20 16.56
N LEU A 179 -8.77 -11.43 17.86
CA LEU A 179 -7.75 -10.89 18.76
C LEU A 179 -7.00 -12.04 19.46
N GLU A 180 -5.66 -11.97 19.44
CA GLU A 180 -4.85 -12.99 20.13
C GLU A 180 -5.15 -13.00 21.62
N GLN A 181 -5.41 -11.83 22.20
CA GLN A 181 -5.76 -11.65 23.60
C GLN A 181 -7.00 -10.75 23.70
N THR A 182 -8.09 -11.29 24.22
CA THR A 182 -9.33 -10.54 24.51
C THR A 182 -10.05 -11.12 25.70
N ASN A 183 -10.75 -10.26 26.43
CA ASN A 183 -11.74 -10.63 27.45
C ASN A 183 -13.17 -10.35 26.99
N ASN A 184 -13.34 -9.79 25.79
CA ASN A 184 -14.63 -9.47 25.21
C ASN A 184 -15.19 -10.70 24.49
N THR A 185 -16.38 -11.12 24.85
CA THR A 185 -17.06 -12.29 24.27
C THR A 185 -17.56 -12.06 22.84
N ASP A 186 -17.63 -10.81 22.39
CA ASP A 186 -18.00 -10.46 21.00
C ASP A 186 -16.83 -10.62 20.02
N ASP A 187 -15.60 -10.77 20.55
CA ASP A 187 -14.41 -11.02 19.74
C ASP A 187 -14.11 -12.50 19.63
N ILE A 188 -13.47 -12.89 18.54
CA ILE A 188 -12.90 -14.24 18.40
C ILE A 188 -11.49 -14.22 18.97
N GLN A 189 -11.24 -15.02 20.00
CA GLN A 189 -9.90 -15.15 20.57
C GLN A 189 -9.04 -16.08 19.73
N GLY A 190 -7.84 -15.65 19.35
CA GLY A 190 -6.85 -16.44 18.65
C GLY A 190 -6.26 -15.72 17.43
N MET A 191 -5.65 -16.51 16.56
CA MET A 191 -5.16 -16.09 15.24
C MET A 191 -6.05 -16.72 14.17
N LEU A 192 -6.14 -16.08 13.02
CA LEU A 192 -6.90 -16.63 11.89
C LEU A 192 -6.33 -17.98 11.48
N ASP A 193 -7.15 -19.00 11.61
CA ASP A 193 -6.87 -20.38 11.22
C ASP A 193 -8.00 -20.98 10.37
N SER A 194 -7.86 -22.23 9.96
CA SER A 194 -8.85 -22.92 9.11
C SER A 194 -10.21 -23.10 9.79
N ALA A 195 -10.24 -23.26 11.11
CA ALA A 195 -11.49 -23.41 11.85
C ALA A 195 -12.24 -22.08 11.92
N ILE A 196 -11.56 -21.00 12.30
CA ILE A 196 -12.12 -19.64 12.34
C ILE A 196 -12.54 -19.20 10.95
N PHE A 197 -11.69 -19.41 9.93
CA PHE A 197 -12.03 -19.07 8.54
C PHE A 197 -13.30 -19.77 8.07
N THR A 198 -13.42 -21.09 8.32
CA THR A 198 -14.60 -21.88 7.97
C THR A 198 -15.85 -21.42 8.71
N GLN A 199 -15.72 -21.07 9.99
CA GLN A 199 -16.82 -20.56 10.81
C GLN A 199 -17.33 -19.21 10.27
N LEU A 200 -16.43 -18.31 9.89
CA LEU A 200 -16.77 -16.97 9.42
C LEU A 200 -17.26 -16.94 7.97
N ILE A 201 -16.71 -17.83 7.16
CA ILE A 201 -16.93 -17.89 5.70
C ILE A 201 -17.25 -19.35 5.35
N PRO A 202 -18.47 -19.82 5.73
CA PRO A 202 -18.87 -21.21 5.45
C PRO A 202 -19.05 -21.47 3.95
N ASP A 203 -19.42 -20.44 3.18
CA ASP A 203 -19.53 -20.47 1.72
C ASP A 203 -18.68 -19.34 1.11
N PRO A 204 -17.53 -19.66 0.50
CA PRO A 204 -16.67 -18.67 -0.14
C PRO A 204 -17.11 -18.28 -1.55
N GLN A 205 -18.08 -18.99 -2.16
CA GLN A 205 -18.44 -18.78 -3.55
C GLN A 205 -19.12 -17.42 -3.79
N GLY A 206 -18.81 -16.79 -4.92
CA GLY A 206 -19.41 -15.53 -5.34
C GLY A 206 -19.06 -14.32 -4.49
N ARG A 207 -18.04 -14.42 -3.62
CA ARG A 207 -17.53 -13.33 -2.80
C ARG A 207 -16.30 -12.70 -3.45
N THR A 208 -16.01 -11.46 -3.10
CA THR A 208 -14.72 -10.81 -3.39
C THR A 208 -13.94 -10.66 -2.11
N ILE A 209 -12.66 -10.94 -2.12
CA ILE A 209 -11.74 -10.69 -0.98
C ILE A 209 -10.78 -9.57 -1.34
N PHE A 210 -10.70 -8.56 -0.47
CA PHE A 210 -9.58 -7.64 -0.40
C PHE A 210 -8.84 -7.87 0.91
N THR A 211 -7.55 -8.15 0.84
CA THR A 211 -6.74 -8.39 2.04
C THR A 211 -5.49 -7.52 2.07
N CYS A 212 -5.19 -6.96 3.25
CA CYS A 212 -3.97 -6.20 3.50
C CYS A 212 -3.53 -6.37 4.96
N GLY A 213 -2.22 -6.54 5.16
CA GLY A 213 -1.65 -6.77 6.49
C GLY A 213 -0.21 -7.26 6.43
N PRO A 214 0.34 -7.77 7.54
CA PRO A 214 1.65 -8.41 7.54
C PRO A 214 1.71 -9.60 6.58
N ALA A 215 2.86 -9.85 5.95
CA ALA A 215 3.02 -10.91 4.96
C ALA A 215 2.52 -12.29 5.44
N PRO A 216 2.85 -12.77 6.65
CA PRO A 216 2.33 -14.05 7.14
C PRO A 216 0.81 -14.10 7.27
N TYR A 217 0.16 -12.96 7.59
CA TYR A 217 -1.29 -12.89 7.65
C TYR A 217 -1.91 -13.03 6.25
N MET A 218 -1.39 -12.30 5.27
CA MET A 218 -1.91 -12.35 3.89
C MET A 218 -1.69 -13.72 3.26
N GLU A 219 -0.55 -14.35 3.49
CA GLU A 219 -0.26 -15.73 3.07
C GLU A 219 -1.24 -16.73 3.68
N ALA A 220 -1.57 -16.57 4.97
CA ALA A 220 -2.57 -17.40 5.63
C ALA A 220 -3.97 -17.20 5.01
N VAL A 221 -4.40 -15.94 4.77
CA VAL A 221 -5.70 -15.66 4.12
C VAL A 221 -5.76 -16.29 2.72
N GLU A 222 -4.72 -16.11 1.91
CA GLU A 222 -4.61 -16.66 0.55
C GLU A 222 -4.69 -18.18 0.56
N SER A 223 -3.85 -18.84 1.35
CA SER A 223 -3.82 -20.31 1.49
C SER A 223 -5.15 -20.88 1.99
N LEU A 224 -5.81 -20.18 2.92
CA LEU A 224 -7.13 -20.59 3.41
C LEU A 224 -8.20 -20.44 2.34
N ALA A 225 -8.20 -19.35 1.59
CA ALA A 225 -9.12 -19.12 0.48
C ALA A 225 -8.96 -20.20 -0.61
N GLU A 226 -7.73 -20.48 -1.04
CA GLU A 226 -7.41 -21.54 -2.00
C GLU A 226 -7.87 -22.91 -1.52
N SER A 227 -7.59 -23.26 -0.26
CA SER A 227 -7.96 -24.55 0.33
C SER A 227 -9.47 -24.79 0.39
N LYS A 228 -10.26 -23.71 0.36
CA LYS A 228 -11.74 -23.74 0.36
C LYS A 228 -12.34 -23.63 -1.04
N GLY A 229 -11.52 -23.61 -2.08
CA GLY A 229 -11.98 -23.50 -3.47
C GLY A 229 -12.54 -22.14 -3.83
N PHE A 230 -12.02 -21.08 -3.19
CA PHE A 230 -12.35 -19.70 -3.53
C PHE A 230 -11.92 -19.39 -4.97
N ASP A 231 -12.69 -18.58 -5.68
CA ASP A 231 -12.29 -18.09 -7.01
C ASP A 231 -11.19 -17.02 -6.86
N MET A 232 -9.94 -17.42 -7.07
CA MET A 232 -8.78 -16.56 -6.90
C MET A 232 -8.74 -15.37 -7.88
N ALA A 233 -9.57 -15.34 -8.92
CA ALA A 233 -9.76 -14.15 -9.75
C ALA A 233 -10.47 -13.01 -8.99
N LEU A 234 -11.17 -13.33 -7.90
CA LEU A 234 -11.83 -12.37 -6.99
C LEU A 234 -11.02 -12.11 -5.70
N PHE A 235 -9.78 -12.57 -5.65
CA PHE A 235 -8.89 -12.38 -4.52
C PHE A 235 -7.85 -11.30 -4.82
N HIS A 236 -7.88 -10.22 -4.03
CA HIS A 236 -7.01 -9.06 -4.20
C HIS A 236 -6.22 -8.82 -2.92
N LYS A 237 -4.90 -8.61 -3.04
CA LYS A 237 -4.02 -8.33 -1.89
C LYS A 237 -3.09 -7.15 -2.18
N GLU A 238 -2.80 -6.37 -1.13
CA GLU A 238 -1.79 -5.32 -1.17
C GLU A 238 -0.77 -5.53 -0.06
N SER A 239 0.52 -5.53 -0.42
CA SER A 239 1.63 -5.64 0.52
C SER A 239 2.29 -4.28 0.74
N PHE A 240 2.52 -3.91 2.01
CA PHE A 240 3.28 -2.71 2.38
C PHE A 240 4.80 -2.97 2.47
N VAL A 241 5.20 -4.23 2.38
CA VAL A 241 6.61 -4.59 2.28
C VAL A 241 6.96 -4.59 0.80
N PRO A 242 8.04 -3.89 0.38
CA PRO A 242 8.55 -4.05 -0.97
C PRO A 242 8.71 -5.55 -1.26
N ALA A 243 8.40 -5.98 -2.46
CA ALA A 243 8.71 -7.34 -2.86
C ALA A 243 10.22 -7.53 -2.67
N VAL A 244 10.60 -8.08 -1.53
CA VAL A 244 11.94 -8.57 -1.33
C VAL A 244 12.01 -9.74 -2.30
N SER A 245 12.76 -9.57 -3.39
CA SER A 245 13.26 -10.74 -4.07
C SER A 245 13.88 -11.57 -2.96
N GLU A 246 13.34 -12.75 -2.69
CA GLU A 246 13.99 -13.69 -1.77
C GLU A 246 15.46 -13.64 -2.14
N GLN A 247 16.26 -13.11 -1.21
CA GLN A 247 17.70 -13.29 -1.29
C GLN A 247 17.90 -14.80 -1.06
N THR A 248 17.58 -15.57 -2.09
CA THR A 248 18.30 -16.81 -2.24
C THR A 248 19.75 -16.38 -2.27
N THR A 249 20.48 -16.71 -1.22
CA THR A 249 21.93 -16.66 -1.14
C THR A 249 22.52 -17.72 -2.09
N SER A 250 22.06 -17.74 -3.34
CA SER A 250 22.76 -18.28 -4.47
C SER A 250 23.69 -17.15 -4.92
N GLU A 251 24.98 -17.36 -4.81
CA GLU A 251 25.96 -16.53 -5.48
C GLU A 251 25.53 -16.42 -6.94
N SER A 252 24.86 -15.28 -7.29
CA SER A 252 24.49 -14.99 -8.65
C SER A 252 25.79 -14.83 -9.43
N SER A 253 26.01 -15.70 -10.39
CA SER A 253 27.21 -15.70 -11.21
C SER A 253 27.10 -14.72 -12.39
N VAL A 254 25.92 -14.13 -12.60
CA VAL A 254 25.64 -13.25 -13.75
C VAL A 254 25.44 -11.82 -13.26
N SER A 255 26.13 -10.91 -13.91
CA SER A 255 26.01 -9.47 -13.66
C SER A 255 26.12 -8.73 -14.99
N TYR A 256 25.46 -7.57 -15.06
CA TYR A 256 25.39 -6.75 -16.25
C TYR A 256 25.92 -5.35 -15.99
N GLN A 257 26.55 -4.74 -17.00
CA GLN A 257 27.01 -3.37 -16.92
C GLN A 257 25.83 -2.41 -17.12
N VAL A 258 25.77 -1.38 -16.30
CA VAL A 258 24.79 -0.31 -16.40
C VAL A 258 25.49 1.02 -16.54
N VAL A 259 25.15 1.76 -17.59
CA VAL A 259 25.67 3.10 -17.86
C VAL A 259 24.53 4.10 -17.70
N ALA A 260 24.74 5.12 -16.86
CA ALA A 260 23.86 6.28 -16.73
C ALA A 260 24.60 7.54 -17.22
N PRO A 261 24.57 7.84 -18.53
CA PRO A 261 25.43 8.85 -19.15
C PRO A 261 25.22 10.26 -18.60
N GLN A 262 23.97 10.62 -18.31
CA GLN A 262 23.56 11.93 -17.77
C GLN A 262 24.26 12.24 -16.44
N TYR A 263 24.65 11.21 -15.67
CA TYR A 263 25.29 11.32 -14.36
C TYR A 263 26.74 10.88 -14.38
N GLY A 264 27.28 10.48 -15.54
CA GLY A 264 28.65 10.00 -15.68
C GLY A 264 28.92 8.72 -14.87
N LYS A 265 27.89 7.90 -14.64
CA LYS A 265 27.97 6.67 -13.83
C LYS A 265 28.08 5.43 -14.70
N ASN A 266 28.93 4.51 -14.26
CA ASN A 266 29.06 3.16 -14.82
C ASN A 266 29.24 2.20 -13.65
N PHE A 267 28.35 1.21 -13.53
CA PHE A 267 28.28 0.29 -12.40
C PHE A 267 27.73 -1.06 -12.84
N VAL A 268 27.71 -2.02 -11.94
CA VAL A 268 27.27 -3.39 -12.19
C VAL A 268 25.99 -3.65 -11.42
N VAL A 269 25.04 -4.35 -12.03
CA VAL A 269 23.83 -4.88 -11.39
C VAL A 269 23.83 -6.41 -11.47
N ALA A 270 23.54 -7.06 -10.35
CA ALA A 270 23.36 -8.51 -10.33
C ALA A 270 21.97 -8.90 -10.90
N ASP A 271 21.85 -10.09 -11.48
CA ASP A 271 20.61 -10.57 -12.08
C ASP A 271 19.44 -10.71 -11.08
N ASN A 272 19.74 -10.87 -9.78
CA ASN A 272 18.76 -10.93 -8.69
C ASN A 272 18.47 -9.58 -8.03
N GLN A 273 19.18 -8.51 -8.43
CA GLN A 273 19.03 -7.16 -7.88
C GLN A 273 18.05 -6.33 -8.71
N SER A 274 17.23 -5.50 -8.07
CA SER A 274 16.42 -4.53 -8.80
C SER A 274 17.31 -3.42 -9.39
N LEU A 275 16.90 -2.90 -10.55
CA LEU A 275 17.59 -1.79 -11.18
C LEU A 275 17.60 -0.53 -10.29
N LEU A 276 16.52 -0.33 -9.49
CA LEU A 276 16.46 0.78 -8.52
C LEU A 276 17.57 0.68 -7.47
N GLU A 277 17.74 -0.47 -6.83
CA GLU A 277 18.79 -0.66 -5.81
C GLU A 277 20.19 -0.42 -6.37
N ALA A 278 20.43 -0.86 -7.61
CA ALA A 278 21.73 -0.63 -8.27
C ALA A 278 21.95 0.85 -8.59
N LEU A 279 20.92 1.57 -9.06
CA LEU A 279 20.97 3.02 -9.31
C LEU A 279 21.23 3.82 -8.04
N GLU A 280 20.52 3.49 -6.94
CA GLU A 280 20.69 4.12 -5.63
C GLU A 280 22.12 3.88 -5.09
N ALA A 281 22.61 2.64 -5.14
CA ALA A 281 23.96 2.29 -4.70
C ALA A 281 25.05 3.03 -5.51
N ALA A 282 24.80 3.28 -6.80
CA ALA A 282 25.68 4.05 -7.66
C ALA A 282 25.59 5.58 -7.42
N GLY A 283 24.64 6.04 -6.58
CA GLY A 283 24.39 7.45 -6.32
C GLY A 283 23.75 8.19 -7.50
N VAL A 284 22.94 7.49 -8.30
CA VAL A 284 22.07 8.09 -9.33
C VAL A 284 20.81 8.61 -8.65
N PRO A 285 20.36 9.85 -8.89
CA PRO A 285 19.24 10.47 -8.16
C PRO A 285 17.89 9.97 -8.65
N VAL A 286 17.59 8.69 -8.43
CA VAL A 286 16.31 8.06 -8.73
C VAL A 286 15.41 8.06 -7.48
N ILE A 287 14.11 8.30 -7.65
CA ILE A 287 13.17 8.33 -6.54
C ILE A 287 12.54 6.96 -6.36
N GLY A 288 12.99 6.22 -5.36
CA GLY A 288 12.42 4.92 -4.96
C GLY A 288 11.31 5.07 -3.91
N ALA A 289 10.11 5.54 -4.30
CA ALA A 289 9.06 5.86 -3.36
C ALA A 289 8.29 4.62 -2.83
N CYS A 290 7.46 3.98 -3.63
CA CYS A 290 6.69 2.80 -3.19
C CYS A 290 7.49 1.50 -3.25
N ARG A 291 8.53 1.42 -4.07
CA ARG A 291 9.38 0.24 -4.33
C ARG A 291 8.61 -1.03 -4.77
N SER A 292 7.35 -0.88 -5.18
CA SER A 292 6.46 -1.98 -5.58
C SER A 292 5.97 -1.88 -7.03
N GLY A 293 6.52 -0.93 -7.80
CA GLY A 293 6.13 -0.74 -9.20
C GLY A 293 4.78 -0.04 -9.42
N MET A 294 4.25 0.65 -8.39
CA MET A 294 2.87 1.15 -8.40
C MET A 294 2.77 2.68 -8.51
N CYS A 295 3.76 3.47 -8.07
CA CYS A 295 3.63 4.93 -8.01
C CYS A 295 4.26 5.67 -9.19
N GLY A 296 5.08 5.01 -10.01
CA GLY A 296 5.74 5.63 -11.16
C GLY A 296 6.93 6.54 -10.85
N SER A 297 7.28 6.76 -9.57
CA SER A 297 8.35 7.68 -9.18
C SER A 297 9.74 7.27 -9.66
N CYS A 298 9.98 5.96 -9.77
CA CYS A 298 11.24 5.38 -10.22
C CYS A 298 11.28 5.11 -11.73
N LYS A 299 10.42 5.78 -12.50
CA LYS A 299 10.37 5.62 -13.96
C LYS A 299 11.68 6.10 -14.60
N CYS A 300 12.28 5.26 -15.41
CA CYS A 300 13.46 5.58 -16.22
C CYS A 300 13.32 4.95 -17.60
N LYS A 301 14.07 5.48 -18.57
CA LYS A 301 14.15 4.87 -19.90
C LYS A 301 15.37 3.97 -19.95
N VAL A 302 15.17 2.76 -20.49
CA VAL A 302 16.22 1.74 -20.56
C VAL A 302 16.42 1.32 -22.02
N THR A 303 17.70 1.22 -22.40
CA THR A 303 18.12 0.54 -23.63
C THR A 303 18.87 -0.72 -23.20
N GLY A 304 18.39 -1.89 -23.68
CA GLY A 304 18.83 -3.21 -23.28
C GLY A 304 17.64 -4.08 -22.87
N GLU A 305 17.90 -5.30 -22.40
CA GLU A 305 16.86 -6.26 -22.01
C GLU A 305 16.65 -6.23 -20.50
N VAL A 306 15.38 -6.06 -20.10
CA VAL A 306 14.94 -6.08 -18.69
C VAL A 306 13.68 -6.92 -18.56
N GLU A 307 13.53 -7.57 -17.42
CA GLU A 307 12.27 -8.17 -17.00
C GLU A 307 11.61 -7.24 -15.98
N SER A 308 10.35 -6.88 -16.21
CA SER A 308 9.58 -6.02 -15.33
C SER A 308 8.38 -6.78 -14.77
N THR A 309 8.27 -6.84 -13.44
CA THR A 309 7.15 -7.48 -12.74
C THR A 309 5.92 -6.55 -12.62
N SER A 310 6.10 -5.25 -12.82
CA SER A 310 5.03 -4.26 -12.86
C SER A 310 5.34 -3.12 -13.83
N GLN A 311 4.31 -2.67 -14.52
CA GLN A 311 4.31 -1.52 -15.44
C GLN A 311 3.08 -0.62 -15.19
N ALA A 312 2.50 -0.70 -13.99
CA ALA A 312 1.18 -0.19 -13.64
C ALA A 312 0.92 1.27 -14.01
N THR A 313 1.92 2.14 -13.93
CA THR A 313 1.78 3.58 -14.22
C THR A 313 2.37 4.01 -15.57
N LEU A 314 2.77 3.05 -16.39
CA LEU A 314 3.33 3.31 -17.72
C LEU A 314 2.23 3.19 -18.78
N THR A 315 2.18 4.15 -19.69
CA THR A 315 1.33 4.02 -20.88
C THR A 315 1.94 3.05 -21.88
N ALA A 316 1.12 2.45 -22.74
CA ALA A 316 1.60 1.58 -23.81
C ALA A 316 2.65 2.27 -24.71
N GLU A 317 2.53 3.58 -24.94
CA GLU A 317 3.50 4.36 -25.68
C GLU A 317 4.84 4.48 -24.93
N GLN A 318 4.82 4.70 -23.61
CA GLN A 318 6.02 4.75 -22.77
C GLN A 318 6.73 3.40 -22.74
N ILE A 319 5.99 2.30 -22.60
CA ILE A 319 6.55 0.94 -22.66
C ILE A 319 7.24 0.71 -24.01
N ALA A 320 6.59 1.07 -25.11
CA ALA A 320 7.15 0.95 -26.45
C ALA A 320 8.40 1.83 -26.67
N GLN A 321 8.55 2.92 -25.93
CA GLN A 321 9.71 3.79 -25.93
C GLN A 321 10.85 3.33 -25.01
N GLY A 322 10.68 2.21 -24.30
CA GLY A 322 11.66 1.62 -23.39
C GLY A 322 11.61 2.18 -21.96
N TYR A 323 10.52 2.83 -21.55
CA TYR A 323 10.37 3.21 -20.15
C TYR A 323 10.01 2.00 -19.29
N VAL A 324 10.63 1.95 -18.10
CA VAL A 324 10.40 0.92 -17.07
C VAL A 324 10.27 1.57 -15.70
N LEU A 325 9.73 0.82 -14.75
CA LEU A 325 9.78 1.18 -13.32
C LEU A 325 10.97 0.44 -12.70
N SER A 326 12.05 1.16 -12.40
CA SER A 326 13.32 0.54 -11.98
C SER A 326 13.20 -0.32 -10.72
N CYS A 327 12.24 -0.03 -9.83
CA CYS A 327 12.01 -0.81 -8.61
C CYS A 327 11.39 -2.19 -8.85
N SER A 328 10.75 -2.40 -10.00
CA SER A 328 10.12 -3.66 -10.40
C SER A 328 10.81 -4.28 -11.63
N SER A 329 12.00 -3.80 -11.99
CA SER A 329 12.74 -4.28 -13.16
C SER A 329 14.08 -4.84 -12.78
N LYS A 330 14.46 -5.96 -13.43
CA LYS A 330 15.77 -6.61 -13.32
C LYS A 330 16.47 -6.61 -14.68
N ALA A 331 17.80 -6.53 -14.66
CA ALA A 331 18.60 -6.57 -15.89
C ALA A 331 18.76 -8.00 -16.42
N TYR A 332 18.69 -8.15 -17.74
CA TYR A 332 18.99 -9.39 -18.49
C TYR A 332 20.03 -9.18 -19.58
N SER A 333 20.53 -7.96 -19.73
CA SER A 333 21.66 -7.59 -20.58
C SER A 333 22.36 -6.36 -20.00
N ASP A 334 23.45 -5.94 -20.62
CA ASP A 334 24.03 -4.61 -20.36
C ASP A 334 23.01 -3.52 -20.69
N LEU A 335 22.92 -2.47 -19.86
CA LEU A 335 21.90 -1.46 -19.93
C LEU A 335 22.49 -0.04 -20.08
N VAL A 336 21.76 0.80 -20.82
CA VAL A 336 21.89 2.25 -20.74
C VAL A 336 20.64 2.81 -20.12
N VAL A 337 20.77 3.63 -19.06
CA VAL A 337 19.66 4.19 -18.28
C VAL A 337 19.65 5.69 -18.37
N GLU A 338 18.47 6.26 -18.70
CA GLU A 338 18.18 7.70 -18.74
C GLU A 338 17.02 7.99 -17.77
N LEU A 339 17.18 8.97 -16.85
CA LEU A 339 16.15 9.40 -15.90
C LEU A 339 15.31 10.58 -16.43
#